data_ab911afbb7dab8393a9e228482d14620
#
_entry.id   ab911afbb7dab8393a9e228482d14620
#
_cell.length_a   1.000
_cell.length_b   1.000
_cell.length_c   1.000
_cell.angle_alpha   90.00
_cell.angle_beta   90.00
_cell.angle_gamma   90.00
#
_symmetry.space_group_name_H-M   'P 1'
#
loop_
_entity.id
_entity.type
_entity.pdbx_description
1 polymer ?
#
loop_
_entity_poly.entity_id
_entity_poly.type
_entity_poly.pdbx_seq_one_letter_code
_entity_poly.pdbx_strand_id
1 'polypeptide(L)'
;MNELCMIIKEMTKPNFLNIRTSIQTYDRDAQCCGAPCWRWAYHALHSADKWFINPFLYEEPAFHEDGMDDPEKPCEVILSDEELLEYLKYIEQKTYDYLDSLTDDMLYEKPEECRYTRMELVLRQFRH
;
A
#
# COMPACT_ATOMS: atom_id res chain seq x y z
N MET A 1 -12.19 21.78 8.03
CA MET A 1 -12.49 21.41 6.65
C MET A 1 -11.61 20.22 6.24
N ASN A 2 -12.14 19.41 5.36
CA ASN A 2 -11.47 18.18 4.95
C ASN A 2 -11.04 18.22 3.48
N GLU A 3 -10.81 19.42 2.96
CA GLU A 3 -10.48 19.61 1.56
C GLU A 3 -9.16 18.93 1.15
N LEU A 4 -8.13 19.06 1.98
CA LEU A 4 -6.85 18.39 1.72
C LEU A 4 -6.98 16.88 1.75
N CYS A 5 -7.72 16.35 2.72
CA CYS A 5 -7.98 14.90 2.80
C CYS A 5 -8.74 14.39 1.57
N MET A 6 -9.68 15.18 1.07
CA MET A 6 -10.42 14.84 -0.16
C MET A 6 -9.52 14.84 -1.38
N ILE A 7 -8.64 15.83 -1.49
CA ILE A 7 -7.65 15.90 -2.59
C ILE A 7 -6.74 14.68 -2.55
N ILE A 8 -6.22 14.35 -1.38
CA ILE A 8 -5.36 13.17 -1.20
C ILE A 8 -6.11 11.90 -1.63
N LYS A 9 -7.35 11.74 -1.19
CA LYS A 9 -8.19 10.59 -1.56
C LYS A 9 -8.34 10.49 -3.08
N GLU A 10 -8.65 11.59 -3.75
CA GLU A 10 -8.78 11.59 -5.21
C GLU A 10 -7.47 11.25 -5.90
N MET A 11 -6.33 11.65 -5.34
CA MET A 11 -5.02 11.33 -5.89
C MET A 11 -4.59 9.88 -5.68
N THR A 12 -5.14 9.18 -4.69
CA THR A 12 -4.84 7.76 -4.50
C THR A 12 -5.53 6.87 -5.53
N LYS A 13 -6.67 7.30 -6.06
CA LYS A 13 -7.47 6.49 -6.99
C LYS A 13 -6.71 6.08 -8.25
N PRO A 14 -6.03 7.00 -8.98
CA PRO A 14 -5.23 6.58 -10.14
C PRO A 14 -4.08 5.65 -9.77
N ASN A 15 -3.48 5.81 -8.60
CA ASN A 15 -2.39 4.93 -8.17
C ASN A 15 -2.89 3.49 -7.95
N PHE A 16 -4.03 3.32 -7.29
CA PHE A 16 -4.63 2.01 -7.11
C PHE A 16 -5.12 1.41 -8.44
N LEU A 17 -5.66 2.25 -9.32
CA LEU A 17 -6.05 1.81 -10.66
C LEU A 17 -4.86 1.29 -11.45
N ASN A 18 -3.72 1.97 -11.37
CA ASN A 18 -2.49 1.54 -12.05
C ASN A 18 -2.02 0.18 -11.53
N ILE A 19 -2.04 -0.04 -10.23
CA ILE A 19 -1.67 -1.34 -9.65
C ILE A 19 -2.64 -2.43 -10.12
N ARG A 20 -3.94 -2.15 -10.09
CA ARG A 20 -4.96 -3.11 -10.56
C ARG A 20 -4.75 -3.48 -12.02
N THR A 21 -4.55 -2.48 -12.87
CA THR A 21 -4.31 -2.70 -14.30
C THR A 21 -3.05 -3.51 -14.52
N SER A 22 -2.00 -3.23 -13.77
CA SER A 22 -0.75 -3.99 -13.86
C SER A 22 -0.96 -5.46 -13.52
N ILE A 23 -1.68 -5.76 -12.44
CA ILE A 23 -1.97 -7.16 -12.05
C ILE A 23 -2.82 -7.86 -13.10
N GLN A 24 -3.75 -7.15 -13.73
CA GLN A 24 -4.64 -7.72 -14.74
C GLN A 24 -3.97 -7.96 -16.10
N THR A 25 -2.83 -7.32 -16.37
CA THR A 25 -2.22 -7.33 -17.70
C THR A 25 -0.78 -7.80 -17.74
N TYR A 26 -0.10 -7.94 -16.62
CA TYR A 26 1.30 -8.34 -16.59
C TYR A 26 1.47 -9.84 -16.83
N ASP A 27 2.69 -10.25 -17.19
CA ASP A 27 3.11 -11.64 -17.10
C ASP A 27 3.66 -11.86 -15.69
N ARG A 28 2.85 -12.47 -14.83
CA ARG A 28 3.14 -12.55 -13.39
C ARG A 28 4.45 -13.28 -13.06
N ASP A 29 4.83 -14.23 -13.89
CA ASP A 29 6.03 -15.06 -13.66
C ASP A 29 7.25 -14.53 -14.39
N ALA A 30 7.10 -13.50 -15.23
CA ALA A 30 8.22 -12.88 -15.90
C ALA A 30 9.18 -12.27 -14.88
N GLN A 31 10.47 -12.48 -15.09
CA GLN A 31 11.49 -11.94 -14.19
C GLN A 31 11.72 -10.46 -14.45
N CYS A 32 11.70 -9.68 -13.38
CA CYS A 32 11.97 -8.25 -13.38
C CYS A 32 12.91 -7.95 -12.21
N CYS A 33 14.13 -7.50 -12.54
CA CYS A 33 15.12 -7.17 -11.51
C CYS A 33 15.35 -8.30 -10.48
N GLY A 34 15.38 -9.54 -10.97
CA GLY A 34 15.70 -10.72 -10.14
C GLY A 34 14.53 -11.36 -9.41
N ALA A 35 13.30 -10.89 -9.62
CA ALA A 35 12.12 -11.46 -9.00
C ALA A 35 10.95 -11.50 -9.99
N PRO A 36 9.99 -12.44 -9.82
CA PRO A 36 8.81 -12.46 -10.68
C PRO A 36 7.94 -11.21 -10.46
N CYS A 37 7.25 -10.79 -11.51
CA CYS A 37 6.46 -9.54 -11.48
C CYS A 37 5.43 -9.49 -10.35
N TRP A 38 4.82 -10.62 -9.99
CA TRP A 38 3.83 -10.64 -8.91
C TRP A 38 4.44 -10.22 -7.54
N ARG A 39 5.74 -10.49 -7.33
CA ARG A 39 6.44 -10.08 -6.11
C ARG A 39 6.57 -8.55 -6.04
N TRP A 40 6.77 -7.89 -7.18
CA TRP A 40 6.81 -6.44 -7.24
C TRP A 40 5.43 -5.83 -7.02
N ALA A 41 4.38 -6.46 -7.56
CA ALA A 41 3.01 -6.05 -7.27
C ALA A 41 2.70 -6.18 -5.77
N TYR A 42 3.08 -7.30 -5.16
CA TYR A 42 2.92 -7.49 -3.72
C TYR A 42 3.70 -6.44 -2.93
N HIS A 43 4.94 -6.15 -3.33
CA HIS A 43 5.76 -5.11 -2.70
C HIS A 43 5.03 -3.77 -2.67
N ALA A 44 4.43 -3.37 -3.79
CA ALA A 44 3.68 -2.11 -3.87
C ALA A 44 2.45 -2.13 -2.95
N LEU A 45 1.70 -3.22 -2.94
CA LEU A 45 0.52 -3.36 -2.10
C LEU A 45 0.87 -3.37 -0.61
N HIS A 46 1.87 -4.14 -0.24
CA HIS A 46 2.31 -4.24 1.15
C HIS A 46 2.85 -2.91 1.66
N SER A 47 3.59 -2.20 0.84
CA SER A 47 4.10 -0.87 1.18
C SER A 47 2.95 0.10 1.46
N ALA A 48 1.92 0.12 0.62
CA ALA A 48 0.75 0.96 0.83
C ALA A 48 0.00 0.57 2.10
N ASP A 49 -0.14 -0.73 2.37
CA ASP A 49 -0.81 -1.23 3.56
C ASP A 49 -0.08 -0.82 4.84
N LYS A 50 1.23 -0.96 4.85
CA LYS A 50 2.06 -0.72 6.04
C LYS A 50 2.30 0.77 6.30
N TRP A 51 2.64 1.53 5.27
CA TRP A 51 3.23 2.86 5.44
C TRP A 51 2.27 4.02 5.32
N PHE A 52 1.06 3.82 4.79
CA PHE A 52 0.14 4.92 4.56
C PHE A 52 -0.42 5.48 5.86
N ILE A 53 -0.76 4.63 6.82
CA ILE A 53 -1.42 5.03 8.07
C ILE A 53 -0.42 5.16 9.21
N ASN A 54 0.10 4.05 9.71
CA ASN A 54 1.05 4.07 10.82
C ASN A 54 1.92 2.81 10.80
N PRO A 55 3.13 2.88 10.22
CA PRO A 55 4.00 1.70 10.10
C PRO A 55 4.52 1.18 11.45
N PHE A 56 4.47 1.99 12.50
CA PHE A 56 4.99 1.61 13.82
C PHE A 56 3.99 0.79 14.65
N LEU A 57 2.71 0.80 14.26
CA LEU A 57 1.65 0.01 14.89
C LEU A 57 1.00 -0.94 13.88
N TYR A 58 1.71 -1.28 12.81
CA TYR A 58 1.21 -2.13 11.74
C TYR A 58 1.30 -3.60 12.11
N GLU A 59 0.26 -4.36 11.80
CA GLU A 59 0.24 -5.82 11.93
C GLU A 59 0.22 -6.45 10.53
N GLU A 60 1.12 -7.42 10.31
CA GLU A 60 1.21 -8.12 9.03
C GLU A 60 -0.06 -8.95 8.76
N PRO A 61 -0.56 -9.00 7.51
CA PRO A 61 -1.65 -9.90 7.17
C PRO A 61 -1.26 -11.37 7.39
N ALA A 62 -2.26 -12.21 7.64
CA ALA A 62 -2.03 -13.61 7.99
C ALA A 62 -1.25 -14.39 6.93
N PHE A 63 -1.36 -14.01 5.65
CA PHE A 63 -0.66 -14.68 4.55
C PHE A 63 0.79 -14.21 4.39
N HIS A 64 1.22 -13.16 5.12
CA HIS A 64 2.55 -12.59 4.95
C HIS A 64 3.62 -13.50 5.57
N GLU A 65 4.63 -13.84 4.78
CA GLU A 65 5.83 -14.54 5.20
C GLU A 65 6.95 -13.52 5.39
N ASP A 66 7.84 -13.74 6.36
CA ASP A 66 8.98 -12.85 6.59
C ASP A 66 9.82 -12.67 5.32
N GLY A 67 10.05 -11.41 4.93
CA GLY A 67 10.81 -11.07 3.74
C GLY A 67 10.02 -11.10 2.44
N MET A 68 8.74 -11.48 2.48
CA MET A 68 7.88 -11.56 1.29
C MET A 68 7.71 -10.20 0.59
N ASP A 69 7.75 -9.12 1.35
CA ASP A 69 7.65 -7.75 0.86
C ASP A 69 8.93 -7.25 0.18
N ASP A 70 10.04 -7.97 0.35
CA ASP A 70 11.32 -7.63 -0.28
C ASP A 70 11.57 -8.56 -1.47
N PRO A 71 11.41 -8.09 -2.72
CA PRO A 71 11.59 -8.94 -3.89
C PRO A 71 12.99 -9.55 -4.04
N GLU A 72 13.98 -8.99 -3.35
CA GLU A 72 15.35 -9.54 -3.35
C GLU A 72 15.48 -10.77 -2.45
N LYS A 73 14.52 -11.02 -1.58
CA LYS A 73 14.53 -12.16 -0.67
C LYS A 73 13.62 -13.28 -1.18
N PRO A 74 14.03 -14.55 -1.03
CA PRO A 74 13.17 -15.67 -1.41
C PRO A 74 11.97 -15.77 -0.45
N CYS A 75 10.87 -16.31 -0.95
CA CYS A 75 9.74 -16.70 -0.12
C CYS A 75 9.08 -17.95 -0.70
N GLU A 76 8.42 -18.72 0.17
CA GLU A 76 7.72 -19.93 -0.24
C GLU A 76 6.24 -19.66 -0.57
N VAL A 77 5.65 -18.64 0.04
CA VAL A 77 4.27 -18.26 -0.22
C VAL A 77 4.18 -17.65 -1.61
N ILE A 78 3.20 -18.13 -2.39
CA ILE A 78 2.91 -17.62 -3.73
C ILE A 78 1.44 -17.19 -3.72
N LEU A 79 1.19 -15.90 -3.94
CA LEU A 79 -0.16 -15.39 -4.04
C LEU A 79 -0.64 -15.43 -5.48
N SER A 80 -1.89 -15.82 -5.70
CA SER A 80 -2.53 -15.74 -7.00
C SER A 80 -2.87 -14.29 -7.32
N ASP A 81 -3.15 -14.01 -8.59
CA ASP A 81 -3.62 -12.68 -8.99
C ASP A 81 -4.94 -12.33 -8.32
N GLU A 82 -5.82 -13.32 -8.11
CA GLU A 82 -7.07 -13.13 -7.40
C GLU A 82 -6.83 -12.70 -5.95
N GLU A 83 -5.87 -13.34 -5.28
CA GLU A 83 -5.49 -12.98 -3.91
C GLU A 83 -4.86 -11.57 -3.86
N LEU A 84 -4.04 -11.21 -4.84
CA LEU A 84 -3.47 -9.87 -4.94
C LEU A 84 -4.55 -8.82 -5.16
N LEU A 85 -5.53 -9.08 -6.01
CA LEU A 85 -6.64 -8.16 -6.26
C LEU A 85 -7.55 -8.02 -5.04
N GLU A 86 -7.78 -9.08 -4.29
CA GLU A 86 -8.51 -9.02 -3.02
C GLU A 86 -7.76 -8.19 -1.99
N TYR A 87 -6.44 -8.35 -1.91
CA TYR A 87 -5.60 -7.55 -1.03
C TYR A 87 -5.65 -6.07 -1.42
N LEU A 88 -5.57 -5.77 -2.71
CA LEU A 88 -5.71 -4.41 -3.22
C LEU A 88 -7.04 -3.79 -2.80
N LYS A 89 -8.12 -4.53 -2.94
CA LYS A 89 -9.45 -4.07 -2.57
C LYS A 89 -9.53 -3.74 -1.07
N TYR A 90 -8.94 -4.58 -0.23
CA TYR A 90 -8.85 -4.36 1.20
C TYR A 90 -8.07 -3.06 1.51
N ILE A 91 -6.92 -2.87 0.85
CA ILE A 91 -6.08 -1.68 1.05
C ILE A 91 -6.80 -0.41 0.59
N GLU A 92 -7.47 -0.46 -0.56
CA GLU A 92 -8.25 0.68 -1.06
C GLU A 92 -9.31 1.12 -0.04
N GLN A 93 -10.10 0.17 0.45
CA GLN A 93 -11.16 0.47 1.39
C GLN A 93 -10.61 1.02 2.70
N LYS A 94 -9.55 0.40 3.21
CA LYS A 94 -8.85 0.83 4.42
C LYS A 94 -8.33 2.27 4.27
N THR A 95 -7.71 2.57 3.14
CA THR A 95 -7.15 3.89 2.85
C THR A 95 -8.25 4.94 2.74
N TYR A 96 -9.32 4.65 2.03
CA TYR A 96 -10.43 5.58 1.87
C TYR A 96 -11.16 5.85 3.19
N ASP A 97 -11.41 4.81 3.97
CA ASP A 97 -12.04 4.95 5.29
C ASP A 97 -11.17 5.81 6.22
N TYR A 98 -9.87 5.59 6.18
CA TYR A 98 -8.92 6.38 6.96
C TYR A 98 -8.98 7.86 6.57
N LEU A 99 -8.89 8.16 5.28
CA LEU A 99 -8.92 9.55 4.79
C LEU A 99 -10.26 10.22 5.09
N ASP A 100 -11.37 9.49 5.00
CA ASP A 100 -12.70 9.99 5.34
C ASP A 100 -12.85 10.29 6.83
N SER A 101 -12.06 9.65 7.69
CA SER A 101 -12.07 9.88 9.13
C SER A 101 -11.24 11.08 9.60
N LEU A 102 -10.37 11.60 8.73
CA LEU A 102 -9.44 12.66 9.09
C LEU A 102 -10.04 14.05 8.83
N THR A 103 -9.58 15.02 9.63
CA THR A 103 -9.69 16.44 9.30
C THR A 103 -8.36 16.92 8.75
N ASP A 104 -8.36 18.04 8.04
CA ASP A 104 -7.13 18.59 7.46
C ASP A 104 -6.07 18.91 8.54
N ASP A 105 -6.52 19.38 9.70
CA ASP A 105 -5.62 19.68 10.83
C ASP A 105 -4.88 18.44 11.32
N MET A 106 -5.52 17.28 11.28
CA MET A 106 -4.92 16.02 11.71
C MET A 106 -3.74 15.60 10.82
N LEU A 107 -3.66 16.09 9.61
CA LEU A 107 -2.54 15.81 8.71
C LEU A 107 -1.21 16.34 9.25
N TYR A 108 -1.24 17.38 10.05
CA TYR A 108 -0.04 17.96 10.66
C TYR A 108 0.35 17.29 11.98
N GLU A 109 -0.45 16.36 12.45
CA GLU A 109 -0.21 15.63 13.69
C GLU A 109 0.46 14.28 13.40
N LYS A 110 1.18 13.76 14.39
CA LYS A 110 1.80 12.44 14.30
C LYS A 110 0.83 11.37 14.80
N PRO A 111 0.71 10.23 14.11
CA PRO A 111 0.01 9.08 14.67
C PRO A 111 0.71 8.58 15.94
N GLU A 112 -0.01 7.77 16.72
CA GLU A 112 0.51 7.19 17.95
C GLU A 112 1.83 6.43 17.70
N GLU A 113 2.82 6.69 18.57
CA GLU A 113 4.16 6.08 18.50
C GLU A 113 4.93 6.33 17.19
N CYS A 114 4.44 7.22 16.35
CA CYS A 114 5.02 7.51 15.05
C CYS A 114 5.83 8.81 15.12
N ARG A 115 7.00 8.80 14.48
CA ARG A 115 7.88 9.99 14.40
C ARG A 115 7.55 10.90 13.22
N TYR A 116 6.69 10.46 12.31
CA TYR A 116 6.29 11.23 11.13
C TYR A 116 4.87 11.77 11.28
N THR A 117 4.61 12.94 10.71
CA THR A 117 3.23 13.43 10.60
C THR A 117 2.46 12.59 9.58
N ARG A 118 1.13 12.64 9.66
CA ARG A 118 0.29 11.94 8.68
C ARG A 118 0.54 12.44 7.26
N MET A 119 0.77 13.73 7.08
CA MET A 119 1.10 14.29 5.78
C MET A 119 2.43 13.73 5.26
N GLU A 120 3.44 13.64 6.11
CA GLU A 120 4.73 13.06 5.72
C GLU A 120 4.58 11.61 5.25
N LEU A 121 3.77 10.81 5.94
CA LEU A 121 3.53 9.42 5.55
C LEU A 121 2.84 9.34 4.19
N VAL A 122 1.81 10.16 3.97
CA VAL A 122 1.11 10.22 2.69
C VAL A 122 2.05 10.58 1.54
N LEU A 123 2.85 11.64 1.72
CA LEU A 123 3.77 12.09 0.67
C LEU A 123 4.88 11.07 0.41
N ARG A 124 5.37 10.40 1.44
CA ARG A 124 6.36 9.32 1.27
C ARG A 124 5.77 8.17 0.46
N GLN A 125 4.53 7.80 0.73
CA GLN A 125 3.88 6.72 0.02
C GLN A 125 3.60 7.07 -1.45
N PHE A 126 3.22 8.30 -1.75
CA PHE A 126 3.02 8.73 -3.13
C PHE A 126 4.31 8.67 -3.96
N ARG A 127 5.44 8.89 -3.32
CA ARG A 127 6.74 8.81 -3.98
C ARG A 127 7.20 7.37 -4.19
N HIS A 128 6.73 6.47 -3.39
CA HIS A 128 7.08 5.05 -3.45
C HIS A 128 6.35 4.33 -4.57
#